data_0e308bf97844d3a9ba503e7331ea39c7
#
_entry.id   0e308bf97844d3a9ba503e7331ea39c7
#
_cell.length_a   1.000
_cell.length_b   1.000
_cell.length_c   1.000
_cell.angle_alpha   90.00
_cell.angle_beta   90.00
_cell.angle_gamma   90.00
#
_symmetry.space_group_name_H-M   'P 1'
#
loop_
_entity.id
_entity.type
_entity.pdbx_description
1 polymer ?
#
loop_
_entity_poly.entity_id
_entity_poly.type
_entity_poly.pdbx_seq_one_letter_code
_entity_poly.pdbx_strand_id
1 'polypeptide(L)'
;MSNYVIEAKSVEKTLGRGAGEVRALRGVDLSLRRGELTLLMGPSGSGKTTLLLVLGCMLTPTSGSVTVCGTSTSNADREKLAKIRREHVGFVFQSYHLFPTMTAAQNVQLALDIRHERGARAAKKSRAALEMVGLEQKADVLPGGLSGGEQQRVAIARALVANPSVVLADEPTSALDGKNGQSIMRILADTAHEHDRAVLVVTHDPRVVPFGDRIVEIEDGLIVEDRWGKTDRPRMPRTAPFGA
;
A
#
# COMPACT_ATOMS: atom_id res chain seq x y z
N MET A 1 -16.00 9.35 14.54
CA MET A 1 -15.25 8.19 14.01
C MET A 1 -13.78 8.58 13.97
N SER A 2 -12.87 7.69 14.35
CA SER A 2 -11.42 7.96 14.30
C SER A 2 -11.02 8.29 12.85
N ASN A 3 -10.21 9.35 12.68
CA ASN A 3 -9.66 9.70 11.36
C ASN A 3 -8.49 8.76 10.97
N TYR A 4 -8.11 7.86 11.87
CA TYR A 4 -7.04 6.89 11.63
C TYR A 4 -7.58 5.61 11.01
N VAL A 5 -6.92 5.17 9.93
CA VAL A 5 -7.20 3.89 9.24
C VAL A 5 -6.39 2.76 9.87
N ILE A 6 -5.15 3.06 10.24
CA ILE A 6 -4.26 2.14 10.97
C ILE A 6 -3.74 2.83 12.22
N GLU A 7 -3.73 2.10 13.33
CA GLU A 7 -3.07 2.48 14.57
C GLU A 7 -2.20 1.31 15.04
N ALA A 8 -0.89 1.52 15.12
CA ALA A 8 0.09 0.61 15.68
C ALA A 8 0.60 1.19 16.99
N LYS A 9 0.62 0.38 18.08
CA LYS A 9 1.06 0.79 19.42
C LYS A 9 2.07 -0.20 19.95
N SER A 10 3.26 0.30 20.26
CA SER A 10 4.40 -0.42 20.84
C SER A 10 4.67 -1.74 20.10
N VAL A 11 4.62 -1.69 18.76
CA VAL A 11 4.74 -2.88 17.91
C VAL A 11 6.17 -3.39 17.91
N GLU A 12 6.36 -4.61 18.36
CA GLU A 12 7.62 -5.34 18.23
C GLU A 12 7.49 -6.50 17.26
N LYS A 13 8.58 -6.80 16.56
CA LYS A 13 8.66 -8.00 15.71
C LYS A 13 10.05 -8.61 15.75
N THR A 14 10.10 -9.84 16.20
CA THR A 14 11.27 -10.69 16.09
C THR A 14 11.09 -11.68 14.95
N LEU A 15 12.10 -11.83 14.13
CA LEU A 15 12.20 -12.76 12.99
C LEU A 15 13.31 -13.80 13.27
N GLY A 16 13.16 -15.00 12.71
CA GLY A 16 14.11 -16.08 12.92
C GLY A 16 13.88 -16.85 14.22
N ARG A 17 14.83 -17.73 14.57
CA ARG A 17 14.85 -18.50 15.83
C ARG A 17 16.31 -18.74 16.27
N GLY A 18 16.52 -18.80 17.59
CA GLY A 18 17.84 -19.10 18.18
C GLY A 18 18.92 -18.11 17.76
N ALA A 19 20.10 -18.58 17.36
CA ALA A 19 21.23 -17.71 17.00
C ALA A 19 20.99 -16.79 15.78
N GLY A 20 19.97 -17.06 14.98
CA GLY A 20 19.54 -16.22 13.85
C GLY A 20 18.39 -15.28 14.16
N GLU A 21 18.08 -15.04 15.42
CA GLU A 21 16.98 -14.16 15.84
C GLU A 21 17.35 -12.68 15.64
N VAL A 22 16.47 -11.94 14.96
CA VAL A 22 16.64 -10.51 14.69
C VAL A 22 15.39 -9.75 15.16
N ARG A 23 15.57 -8.78 16.04
CA ARG A 23 14.50 -7.85 16.45
C ARG A 23 14.33 -6.78 15.39
N ALA A 24 13.47 -7.06 14.41
CA ALA A 24 13.23 -6.19 13.28
C ALA A 24 12.39 -4.94 13.63
N LEU A 25 11.53 -5.00 14.65
CA LEU A 25 10.80 -3.87 15.21
C LEU A 25 10.95 -3.90 16.75
N ARG A 26 11.11 -2.71 17.34
CA ARG A 26 11.51 -2.55 18.76
C ARG A 26 10.58 -1.63 19.55
N GLY A 27 9.27 -1.67 19.29
CA GLY A 27 8.28 -0.84 19.99
C GLY A 27 7.84 0.35 19.14
N VAL A 28 7.43 0.09 17.88
CA VAL A 28 7.01 1.11 16.92
C VAL A 28 5.59 1.59 17.25
N ASP A 29 5.43 2.91 17.36
CA ASP A 29 4.15 3.62 17.37
C ASP A 29 3.97 4.34 16.03
N LEU A 30 2.89 4.03 15.29
CA LEU A 30 2.58 4.67 14.01
C LEU A 30 1.09 4.67 13.77
N SER A 31 0.55 5.80 13.31
CA SER A 31 -0.84 5.91 12.87
C SER A 31 -0.91 6.47 11.46
N LEU A 32 -1.80 5.89 10.63
CA LEU A 32 -2.06 6.36 9.26
C LEU A 32 -3.45 6.98 9.17
N ARG A 33 -3.54 8.16 8.55
CA ARG A 33 -4.78 8.94 8.42
C ARG A 33 -5.36 8.82 7.02
N ARG A 34 -6.67 8.99 6.92
CA ARG A 34 -7.34 9.19 5.63
C ARG A 34 -6.89 10.49 4.98
N GLY A 35 -6.80 10.49 3.66
CA GLY A 35 -6.40 11.66 2.89
C GLY A 35 -4.93 12.04 3.04
N GLU A 36 -4.07 11.11 3.52
CA GLU A 36 -2.65 11.34 3.78
C GLU A 36 -1.78 10.34 3.03
N LEU A 37 -0.76 10.82 2.33
CA LEU A 37 0.35 10.02 1.84
C LEU A 37 1.52 10.13 2.83
N THR A 38 1.76 9.07 3.58
CA THR A 38 2.90 8.94 4.49
C THR A 38 4.06 8.24 3.77
N LEU A 39 5.26 8.81 3.82
CA LEU A 39 6.49 8.16 3.41
C LEU A 39 7.17 7.53 4.63
N LEU A 40 7.49 6.24 4.56
CA LEU A 40 8.32 5.54 5.55
C LEU A 40 9.71 5.35 4.96
N MET A 41 10.67 6.08 5.49
CA MET A 41 12.04 6.14 5.00
C MET A 41 13.03 5.54 6.00
N GLY A 42 14.23 5.23 5.55
CA GLY A 42 15.32 4.70 6.39
C GLY A 42 16.25 3.78 5.61
N PRO A 43 17.41 3.40 6.18
CA PRO A 43 18.38 2.55 5.52
C PRO A 43 17.84 1.14 5.26
N SER A 44 18.55 0.38 4.40
CA SER A 44 18.24 -1.04 4.19
C SER A 44 18.38 -1.81 5.50
N GLY A 45 17.43 -2.73 5.76
CA GLY A 45 17.43 -3.52 7.00
C GLY A 45 16.84 -2.83 8.22
N SER A 46 16.41 -1.58 8.15
CA SER A 46 15.85 -0.83 9.30
C SER A 46 14.48 -1.30 9.80
N GLY A 47 13.83 -2.27 9.12
CA GLY A 47 12.53 -2.80 9.53
C GLY A 47 11.33 -2.31 8.71
N LYS A 48 11.52 -1.46 7.68
CA LYS A 48 10.44 -0.86 6.85
C LYS A 48 9.46 -1.89 6.29
N THR A 49 9.97 -2.85 5.51
CA THR A 49 9.14 -3.91 4.92
C THR A 49 8.48 -4.77 6.01
N THR A 50 9.17 -5.04 7.13
CA THR A 50 8.59 -5.77 8.26
C THR A 50 7.42 -5.01 8.86
N LEU A 51 7.57 -3.69 9.08
CA LEU A 51 6.50 -2.85 9.58
C LEU A 51 5.31 -2.81 8.60
N LEU A 52 5.59 -2.61 7.30
CA LEU A 52 4.57 -2.63 6.25
C LEU A 52 3.75 -3.94 6.27
N LEU A 53 4.42 -5.10 6.38
CA LEU A 53 3.77 -6.40 6.42
C LEU A 53 2.94 -6.62 7.71
N VAL A 54 3.39 -6.06 8.83
CA VAL A 54 2.63 -6.10 10.10
C VAL A 54 1.39 -5.22 9.99
N LEU A 55 1.51 -3.99 9.51
CA LEU A 55 0.39 -3.07 9.29
C LEU A 55 -0.65 -3.64 8.30
N GLY A 56 -0.17 -4.35 7.27
CA GLY A 56 -0.98 -5.03 6.28
C GLY A 56 -1.56 -6.38 6.73
N CYS A 57 -1.42 -6.75 8.01
CA CYS A 57 -1.90 -8.02 8.56
C CYS A 57 -1.32 -9.27 7.86
N MET A 58 -0.15 -9.18 7.23
CA MET A 58 0.56 -10.30 6.61
C MET A 58 1.51 -10.98 7.60
N LEU A 59 2.04 -10.20 8.56
CA LEU A 59 2.82 -10.69 9.68
C LEU A 59 2.11 -10.32 10.99
N THR A 60 2.07 -11.26 11.93
CA THR A 60 1.63 -10.99 13.30
C THR A 60 2.78 -10.37 14.09
N PRO A 61 2.58 -9.26 14.83
CA PRO A 61 3.59 -8.73 15.72
C PRO A 61 3.94 -9.74 16.82
N THR A 62 5.15 -9.64 17.39
CA THR A 62 5.57 -10.44 18.55
C THR A 62 4.94 -9.89 19.83
N SER A 63 4.86 -8.55 19.93
CA SER A 63 4.16 -7.83 21.00
C SER A 63 3.61 -6.49 20.47
N GLY A 64 2.85 -5.78 21.31
CA GLY A 64 2.14 -4.59 20.89
C GLY A 64 0.81 -4.88 20.22
N SER A 65 0.20 -3.85 19.63
CA SER A 65 -1.10 -3.99 18.99
C SER A 65 -1.19 -3.21 17.67
N VAL A 66 -1.99 -3.74 16.74
CA VAL A 66 -2.37 -3.05 15.49
C VAL A 66 -3.88 -3.06 15.39
N THR A 67 -4.45 -1.91 15.02
CA THR A 67 -5.87 -1.74 14.72
C THR A 67 -6.02 -1.26 13.28
N VAL A 68 -6.87 -1.89 12.50
CA VAL A 68 -7.16 -1.53 11.11
C VAL A 68 -8.66 -1.23 10.99
N CYS A 69 -9.00 -0.02 10.57
CA CYS A 69 -10.39 0.47 10.47
C CYS A 69 -11.21 0.17 11.73
N GLY A 70 -10.64 0.41 12.92
CA GLY A 70 -11.28 0.15 14.22
C GLY A 70 -11.31 -1.32 14.64
N THR A 71 -10.81 -2.24 13.82
CA THR A 71 -10.74 -3.67 14.14
C THR A 71 -9.35 -4.05 14.66
N SER A 72 -9.27 -4.52 15.90
CA SER A 72 -8.01 -5.01 16.48
C SER A 72 -7.56 -6.30 15.80
N THR A 73 -6.26 -6.36 15.48
CA THR A 73 -5.60 -7.56 14.96
C THR A 73 -4.97 -8.42 16.06
N SER A 74 -4.94 -7.92 17.31
CA SER A 74 -4.41 -8.66 18.45
C SER A 74 -5.27 -9.92 18.70
N ASN A 75 -4.60 -11.06 18.85
CA ASN A 75 -5.25 -12.37 19.01
C ASN A 75 -6.21 -12.76 17.87
N ALA A 76 -6.11 -12.10 16.71
CA ALA A 76 -6.91 -12.46 15.54
C ALA A 76 -6.36 -13.75 14.90
N ASP A 77 -7.25 -14.67 14.58
CA ASP A 77 -6.91 -15.85 13.80
C ASP A 77 -6.61 -15.50 12.32
N ARG A 78 -6.17 -16.51 11.58
CA ARG A 78 -5.79 -16.32 10.16
C ARG A 78 -6.98 -15.87 9.30
N GLU A 79 -8.17 -16.32 9.60
CA GLU A 79 -9.38 -16.00 8.85
C GLU A 79 -9.79 -14.53 9.08
N LYS A 80 -9.77 -14.06 10.31
CA LYS A 80 -10.03 -12.67 10.66
C LYS A 80 -9.00 -11.73 10.02
N LEU A 81 -7.70 -12.08 10.08
CA LEU A 81 -6.65 -11.30 9.41
C LEU A 81 -6.83 -11.29 7.89
N ALA A 82 -7.21 -12.43 7.27
CA ALA A 82 -7.50 -12.50 5.85
C ALA A 82 -8.71 -11.65 5.46
N LYS A 83 -9.74 -11.61 6.30
CA LYS A 83 -10.93 -10.76 6.12
C LYS A 83 -10.54 -9.27 6.15
N ILE A 84 -9.76 -8.84 7.15
CA ILE A 84 -9.28 -7.45 7.27
C ILE A 84 -8.48 -7.05 6.02
N ARG A 85 -7.53 -7.89 5.57
CA ARG A 85 -6.77 -7.62 4.35
C ARG A 85 -7.67 -7.47 3.14
N ARG A 86 -8.56 -8.43 2.94
CA ARG A 86 -9.49 -8.44 1.81
C ARG A 86 -10.37 -7.19 1.76
N GLU A 87 -10.85 -6.72 2.91
CA GLU A 87 -11.81 -5.62 2.98
C GLU A 87 -11.15 -4.23 2.98
N HIS A 88 -9.96 -4.10 3.56
CA HIS A 88 -9.40 -2.78 3.87
C HIS A 88 -8.04 -2.49 3.25
N VAL A 89 -7.26 -3.50 2.84
CA VAL A 89 -5.86 -3.30 2.45
C VAL A 89 -5.65 -3.54 0.96
N GLY A 90 -5.08 -2.55 0.27
CA GLY A 90 -4.46 -2.70 -1.04
C GLY A 90 -2.95 -2.80 -0.89
N PHE A 91 -2.32 -3.78 -1.54
CA PHE A 91 -0.88 -3.99 -1.45
C PHE A 91 -0.20 -3.82 -2.80
N VAL A 92 0.85 -3.00 -2.85
CA VAL A 92 1.71 -2.79 -4.00
C VAL A 92 3.12 -3.25 -3.64
N PHE A 93 3.61 -4.31 -4.29
CA PHE A 93 4.92 -4.90 -4.04
C PHE A 93 5.97 -4.37 -5.00
N GLN A 94 7.21 -4.35 -4.56
CA GLN A 94 8.38 -3.97 -5.34
C GLN A 94 8.51 -4.77 -6.66
N SER A 95 8.27 -6.08 -6.61
CA SER A 95 8.39 -7.00 -7.75
C SER A 95 7.08 -7.22 -8.50
N TYR A 96 6.12 -6.28 -8.42
CA TYR A 96 4.81 -6.29 -9.06
C TYR A 96 3.91 -7.48 -8.68
N HIS A 97 4.44 -8.68 -8.58
CA HIS A 97 3.74 -9.95 -8.31
C HIS A 97 2.52 -10.14 -9.22
N LEU A 98 2.69 -9.92 -10.52
CA LEU A 98 1.69 -10.22 -11.52
C LEU A 98 1.76 -11.70 -11.90
N PHE A 99 0.59 -12.29 -12.15
CA PHE A 99 0.50 -13.64 -12.68
C PHE A 99 0.83 -13.62 -14.19
N PRO A 100 1.91 -14.28 -14.63
CA PRO A 100 2.43 -14.12 -15.99
C PRO A 100 1.50 -14.69 -17.07
N THR A 101 0.61 -15.61 -16.69
CA THR A 101 -0.36 -16.27 -17.59
C THR A 101 -1.72 -15.55 -17.66
N MET A 102 -1.88 -14.47 -16.92
CA MET A 102 -3.09 -13.65 -16.88
C MET A 102 -2.85 -12.30 -17.54
N THR A 103 -3.80 -11.79 -18.30
CA THR A 103 -3.74 -10.43 -18.86
C THR A 103 -3.71 -9.36 -17.77
N ALA A 104 -3.42 -8.12 -18.13
CA ALA A 104 -3.48 -6.99 -17.19
C ALA A 104 -4.86 -6.90 -16.52
N ALA A 105 -5.94 -6.98 -17.28
CA ALA A 105 -7.31 -6.95 -16.74
C ALA A 105 -7.60 -8.12 -15.81
N GLN A 106 -7.15 -9.33 -16.16
CA GLN A 106 -7.31 -10.51 -15.30
C GLN A 106 -6.52 -10.41 -14.00
N ASN A 107 -5.28 -9.88 -14.05
CA ASN A 107 -4.49 -9.61 -12.85
C ASN A 107 -5.21 -8.63 -11.90
N VAL A 108 -5.84 -7.59 -12.44
CA VAL A 108 -6.61 -6.63 -11.66
C VAL A 108 -7.88 -7.28 -11.09
N GLN A 109 -8.57 -8.08 -11.90
CA GLN A 109 -9.83 -8.74 -11.50
C GLN A 109 -9.67 -9.71 -10.33
N LEU A 110 -8.49 -10.32 -10.13
CA LEU A 110 -8.21 -11.22 -9.00
C LEU A 110 -8.57 -10.60 -7.64
N ALA A 111 -8.34 -9.29 -7.46
CA ALA A 111 -8.69 -8.62 -6.21
C ALA A 111 -10.20 -8.56 -5.97
N LEU A 112 -11.00 -8.52 -7.03
CA LEU A 112 -12.46 -8.58 -6.98
C LEU A 112 -12.95 -10.01 -6.77
N ASP A 113 -12.33 -10.98 -7.46
CA ASP A 113 -12.68 -12.41 -7.32
C ASP A 113 -12.52 -12.92 -5.88
N ILE A 114 -11.47 -12.46 -5.18
CA ILE A 114 -11.24 -12.75 -3.75
C ILE A 114 -12.37 -12.17 -2.87
N ARG A 115 -13.04 -11.11 -3.33
CA ARG A 115 -14.22 -10.51 -2.68
C ARG A 115 -15.55 -11.09 -3.16
N HIS A 116 -15.51 -12.18 -3.94
CA HIS A 116 -16.67 -12.80 -4.57
C HIS A 116 -17.42 -11.91 -5.57
N GLU A 117 -16.80 -10.81 -6.03
CA GLU A 117 -17.29 -10.01 -7.14
C GLU A 117 -16.81 -10.63 -8.45
N ARG A 118 -17.73 -11.11 -9.30
CA ARG A 118 -17.42 -11.88 -10.53
C ARG A 118 -18.24 -11.39 -11.73
N GLY A 119 -17.95 -11.95 -12.90
CA GLY A 119 -18.69 -11.72 -14.13
C GLY A 119 -18.47 -10.34 -14.78
N ALA A 120 -19.40 -9.89 -15.58
CA ALA A 120 -19.28 -8.68 -16.39
C ALA A 120 -19.04 -7.41 -15.56
N ARG A 121 -19.59 -7.34 -14.33
CA ARG A 121 -19.38 -6.20 -13.43
C ARG A 121 -17.92 -6.13 -12.97
N ALA A 122 -17.32 -7.24 -12.58
CA ALA A 122 -15.90 -7.29 -12.19
C ALA A 122 -14.99 -6.96 -13.36
N ALA A 123 -15.26 -7.50 -14.55
CA ALA A 123 -14.50 -7.18 -15.76
C ALA A 123 -14.57 -5.68 -16.11
N LYS A 124 -15.74 -5.05 -15.99
CA LYS A 124 -15.90 -3.59 -16.19
C LYS A 124 -15.09 -2.79 -15.18
N LYS A 125 -15.16 -3.13 -13.89
CA LYS A 125 -14.38 -2.47 -12.83
C LYS A 125 -12.88 -2.61 -13.07
N SER A 126 -12.41 -3.78 -13.50
CA SER A 126 -10.99 -4.04 -13.77
C SER A 126 -10.47 -3.18 -14.92
N ARG A 127 -11.24 -3.03 -16.00
CA ARG A 127 -10.88 -2.16 -17.12
C ARG A 127 -10.89 -0.68 -16.71
N ALA A 128 -11.88 -0.22 -15.95
CA ALA A 128 -11.91 1.13 -15.40
C ALA A 128 -10.72 1.42 -14.48
N ALA A 129 -10.28 0.44 -13.66
CA ALA A 129 -9.08 0.60 -12.84
C ALA A 129 -7.79 0.69 -13.67
N LEU A 130 -7.71 0.02 -14.82
CA LEU A 130 -6.61 0.17 -15.76
C LEU A 130 -6.63 1.52 -16.48
N GLU A 131 -7.81 2.03 -16.83
CA GLU A 131 -7.99 3.38 -17.39
C GLU A 131 -7.45 4.46 -16.44
N MET A 132 -7.76 4.38 -15.13
CA MET A 132 -7.25 5.30 -14.10
C MET A 132 -5.72 5.39 -14.04
N VAL A 133 -5.03 4.31 -14.41
CA VAL A 133 -3.56 4.27 -14.45
C VAL A 133 -2.99 4.43 -15.87
N GLY A 134 -3.83 4.80 -16.84
CA GLY A 134 -3.44 5.05 -18.24
C GLY A 134 -3.09 3.78 -19.02
N LEU A 135 -3.73 2.65 -18.71
CA LEU A 135 -3.47 1.35 -19.34
C LEU A 135 -4.71 0.70 -19.98
N GLU A 136 -5.73 1.47 -20.34
CA GLU A 136 -6.95 0.95 -20.96
C GLU A 136 -6.64 0.08 -22.21
N GLN A 137 -5.77 0.58 -23.10
CA GLN A 137 -5.38 -0.09 -24.35
C GLN A 137 -4.49 -1.34 -24.13
N LYS A 138 -4.03 -1.55 -22.90
CA LYS A 138 -3.16 -2.69 -22.51
C LYS A 138 -3.91 -3.75 -21.70
N ALA A 139 -5.23 -3.62 -21.55
CA ALA A 139 -6.04 -4.50 -20.70
C ALA A 139 -5.89 -6.00 -21.03
N ASP A 140 -5.74 -6.32 -22.30
CA ASP A 140 -5.66 -7.71 -22.80
C ASP A 140 -4.21 -8.19 -23.02
N VAL A 141 -3.20 -7.38 -22.64
CA VAL A 141 -1.78 -7.71 -22.77
C VAL A 141 -1.31 -8.52 -21.56
N LEU A 142 -0.49 -9.55 -21.79
CA LEU A 142 0.18 -10.33 -20.73
C LEU A 142 1.34 -9.53 -20.12
N PRO A 143 1.71 -9.79 -18.85
CA PRO A 143 2.80 -9.08 -18.17
C PRO A 143 4.12 -9.04 -18.95
N GLY A 144 4.48 -10.11 -19.64
CA GLY A 144 5.69 -10.16 -20.49
C GLY A 144 5.72 -9.18 -21.67
N GLY A 145 4.56 -8.65 -22.08
CA GLY A 145 4.43 -7.61 -23.12
C GLY A 145 4.36 -6.18 -22.54
N LEU A 146 4.50 -6.02 -21.24
CA LEU A 146 4.44 -4.74 -20.53
C LEU A 146 5.83 -4.31 -20.06
N SER A 147 6.15 -3.02 -20.18
CA SER A 147 7.33 -2.44 -19.52
C SER A 147 7.21 -2.53 -18.00
N GLY A 148 8.34 -2.39 -17.26
CA GLY A 148 8.33 -2.40 -15.80
C GLY A 148 7.38 -1.35 -15.19
N GLY A 149 7.36 -0.13 -15.76
CA GLY A 149 6.45 0.92 -15.32
C GLY A 149 4.97 0.60 -15.61
N GLU A 150 4.67 -0.09 -16.72
CA GLU A 150 3.32 -0.57 -17.01
C GLU A 150 2.90 -1.71 -16.07
N GLN A 151 3.80 -2.66 -15.79
CA GLN A 151 3.56 -3.72 -14.80
C GLN A 151 3.27 -3.15 -13.41
N GLN A 152 4.02 -2.13 -13.00
CA GLN A 152 3.77 -1.45 -11.72
C GLN A 152 2.41 -0.76 -11.71
N ARG A 153 2.01 -0.10 -12.79
CA ARG A 153 0.67 0.49 -12.90
C ARG A 153 -0.43 -0.57 -12.84
N VAL A 154 -0.25 -1.74 -13.44
CA VAL A 154 -1.20 -2.87 -13.28
C VAL A 154 -1.27 -3.32 -11.82
N ALA A 155 -0.12 -3.44 -11.11
CA ALA A 155 -0.11 -3.81 -9.71
C ALA A 155 -0.83 -2.77 -8.82
N ILE A 156 -0.71 -1.48 -9.13
CA ILE A 156 -1.45 -0.40 -8.46
C ILE A 156 -2.95 -0.50 -8.77
N ALA A 157 -3.34 -0.67 -10.04
CA ALA A 157 -4.75 -0.86 -10.41
C ALA A 157 -5.37 -2.05 -9.66
N ARG A 158 -4.64 -3.18 -9.56
CA ARG A 158 -5.04 -4.35 -8.76
C ARG A 158 -5.24 -4.00 -7.28
N ALA A 159 -4.34 -3.22 -6.69
CA ALA A 159 -4.45 -2.80 -5.30
C ALA A 159 -5.67 -1.90 -5.06
N LEU A 160 -6.05 -1.07 -6.04
CA LEU A 160 -7.08 -0.05 -5.92
C LEU A 160 -8.49 -0.52 -6.30
N VAL A 161 -8.63 -1.49 -7.21
CA VAL A 161 -9.91 -1.89 -7.84
C VAL A 161 -10.97 -2.31 -6.82
N ALA A 162 -10.54 -2.90 -5.71
CA ALA A 162 -11.42 -3.33 -4.62
C ALA A 162 -11.76 -2.21 -3.61
N ASN A 163 -11.42 -0.97 -3.91
CA ASN A 163 -11.68 0.22 -3.07
C ASN A 163 -11.19 0.05 -1.61
N PRO A 164 -9.89 -0.18 -1.37
CA PRO A 164 -9.34 -0.36 -0.03
C PRO A 164 -9.38 0.94 0.78
N SER A 165 -9.38 0.82 2.11
CA SER A 165 -9.27 1.97 3.03
C SER A 165 -7.83 2.47 3.16
N VAL A 166 -6.85 1.57 2.95
CA VAL A 166 -5.42 1.87 2.99
C VAL A 166 -4.68 1.18 1.86
N VAL A 167 -3.70 1.88 1.28
CA VAL A 167 -2.76 1.33 0.31
C VAL A 167 -1.37 1.30 0.94
N LEU A 168 -0.76 0.12 0.93
CA LEU A 168 0.59 -0.13 1.44
C LEU A 168 1.50 -0.47 0.25
N ALA A 169 2.48 0.37 -0.02
CA ALA A 169 3.38 0.22 -1.16
C ALA A 169 4.84 0.03 -0.70
N ASP A 170 5.43 -1.09 -1.09
CA ASP A 170 6.82 -1.41 -0.79
C ASP A 170 7.69 -1.09 -2.00
N GLU A 171 8.55 -0.07 -1.89
CA GLU A 171 9.49 0.40 -2.91
C GLU A 171 8.87 0.52 -4.32
N PRO A 172 7.72 1.22 -4.49
CA PRO A 172 6.94 1.16 -5.73
C PRO A 172 7.64 1.78 -6.94
N THR A 173 8.76 2.48 -6.75
CA THR A 173 9.50 3.17 -7.80
C THR A 173 10.92 2.64 -8.02
N SER A 174 11.39 1.68 -7.22
CA SER A 174 12.79 1.23 -7.19
C SER A 174 13.30 0.65 -8.52
N ALA A 175 12.42 0.01 -9.30
CA ALA A 175 12.76 -0.60 -10.59
C ALA A 175 12.44 0.30 -11.80
N LEU A 176 12.14 1.59 -11.57
CA LEU A 176 11.65 2.50 -12.61
C LEU A 176 12.62 3.67 -12.84
N ASP A 177 12.63 4.17 -14.08
CA ASP A 177 13.26 5.44 -14.41
C ASP A 177 12.55 6.62 -13.75
N GLY A 178 13.20 7.79 -13.74
CA GLY A 178 12.71 8.96 -13.01
C GLY A 178 11.32 9.45 -13.46
N LYS A 179 10.98 9.39 -14.76
CA LYS A 179 9.67 9.83 -15.27
C LYS A 179 8.56 8.86 -14.86
N ASN A 180 8.80 7.56 -15.03
CA ASN A 180 7.85 6.53 -14.61
C ASN A 180 7.66 6.53 -13.09
N GLY A 181 8.74 6.67 -12.31
CA GLY A 181 8.67 6.79 -10.85
C GLY A 181 7.81 7.96 -10.39
N GLN A 182 7.98 9.16 -10.99
CA GLN A 182 7.14 10.32 -10.67
C GLN A 182 5.66 10.09 -11.02
N SER A 183 5.38 9.42 -12.16
CA SER A 183 4.00 9.08 -12.54
C SER A 183 3.34 8.16 -11.52
N ILE A 184 4.06 7.14 -11.04
CA ILE A 184 3.59 6.25 -9.97
C ILE A 184 3.29 7.00 -8.68
N MET A 185 4.20 7.89 -8.26
CA MET A 185 3.98 8.67 -7.04
C MET A 185 2.80 9.63 -7.14
N ARG A 186 2.52 10.20 -8.33
CA ARG A 186 1.30 11.00 -8.55
C ARG A 186 0.05 10.16 -8.37
N ILE A 187 -0.03 8.98 -8.99
CA ILE A 187 -1.19 8.06 -8.84
C ILE A 187 -1.43 7.73 -7.36
N LEU A 188 -0.36 7.48 -6.58
CA LEU A 188 -0.47 7.18 -5.16
C LEU A 188 -0.91 8.42 -4.34
N ALA A 189 -0.40 9.61 -4.67
CA ALA A 189 -0.80 10.86 -4.03
C ALA A 189 -2.26 11.21 -4.34
N ASP A 190 -2.68 11.10 -5.59
CA ASP A 190 -4.08 11.31 -6.00
C ASP A 190 -5.01 10.29 -5.31
N THR A 191 -4.55 9.04 -5.16
CA THR A 191 -5.27 8.01 -4.40
C THR A 191 -5.49 8.41 -2.94
N ALA A 192 -4.52 9.04 -2.29
CA ALA A 192 -4.68 9.55 -0.94
C ALA A 192 -5.66 10.72 -0.90
N HIS A 193 -5.42 11.74 -1.72
CA HIS A 193 -6.08 13.06 -1.58
C HIS A 193 -7.50 13.08 -2.16
N GLU A 194 -7.69 12.52 -3.36
CA GLU A 194 -8.99 12.60 -4.04
C GLU A 194 -9.97 11.50 -3.56
N HIS A 195 -9.45 10.37 -3.10
CA HIS A 195 -10.26 9.23 -2.69
C HIS A 195 -10.32 9.01 -1.18
N ASP A 196 -9.80 9.94 -0.38
CA ASP A 196 -9.84 9.92 1.10
C ASP A 196 -9.31 8.61 1.69
N ARG A 197 -8.20 8.09 1.13
CA ARG A 197 -7.53 6.86 1.57
C ARG A 197 -6.26 7.16 2.33
N ALA A 198 -5.87 6.28 3.23
CA ALA A 198 -4.51 6.30 3.75
C ALA A 198 -3.57 5.65 2.73
N VAL A 199 -2.42 6.27 2.47
CA VAL A 199 -1.37 5.67 1.62
C VAL A 199 -0.06 5.70 2.40
N LEU A 200 0.57 4.52 2.55
CA LEU A 200 1.92 4.39 3.09
C LEU A 200 2.85 3.89 2.00
N VAL A 201 3.90 4.65 1.72
CA VAL A 201 4.94 4.27 0.77
C VAL A 201 6.25 4.05 1.53
N VAL A 202 6.76 2.84 1.48
CA VAL A 202 8.12 2.51 1.94
C VAL A 202 9.09 2.83 0.81
N THR A 203 10.12 3.60 1.11
CA THR A 203 11.17 3.93 0.14
C THR A 203 12.45 4.42 0.82
N HIS A 204 13.55 4.33 0.09
CA HIS A 204 14.82 4.97 0.44
C HIS A 204 15.20 6.07 -0.58
N ASP A 205 14.32 6.35 -1.56
CA ASP A 205 14.57 7.33 -2.62
C ASP A 205 14.16 8.75 -2.19
N PRO A 206 15.10 9.69 -2.00
CA PRO A 206 14.77 11.04 -1.59
C PRO A 206 13.99 11.85 -2.65
N ARG A 207 14.01 11.40 -3.92
CA ARG A 207 13.29 12.06 -5.02
C ARG A 207 11.77 12.03 -4.85
N VAL A 208 11.24 11.13 -4.02
CA VAL A 208 9.79 11.01 -3.77
C VAL A 208 9.31 11.88 -2.59
N VAL A 209 10.21 12.47 -1.81
CA VAL A 209 9.88 13.33 -0.67
C VAL A 209 8.86 14.42 -1.01
N PRO A 210 8.93 15.11 -2.18
CA PRO A 210 7.94 16.14 -2.54
C PRO A 210 6.50 15.65 -2.69
N PHE A 211 6.25 14.34 -2.74
CA PHE A 211 4.90 13.76 -2.84
C PHE A 211 4.28 13.45 -1.48
N GLY A 212 5.10 13.33 -0.42
CA GLY A 212 4.64 12.96 0.91
C GLY A 212 4.05 14.12 1.69
N ASP A 213 2.90 13.91 2.32
CA ASP A 213 2.33 14.83 3.29
C ASP A 213 3.03 14.70 4.65
N ARG A 214 3.49 13.49 4.97
CA ARG A 214 4.19 13.13 6.21
C ARG A 214 5.36 12.22 5.90
N ILE A 215 6.46 12.44 6.59
CA ILE A 215 7.69 11.67 6.46
C ILE A 215 8.01 11.08 7.83
N VAL A 216 8.12 9.76 7.87
CA VAL A 216 8.48 8.98 9.04
C VAL A 216 9.79 8.27 8.74
N GLU A 217 10.78 8.43 9.61
CA GLU A 217 12.07 7.78 9.47
C GLU A 217 12.22 6.66 10.50
N ILE A 218 12.64 5.48 10.03
CA ILE A 218 12.86 4.31 10.86
C ILE A 218 14.32 3.85 10.75
N GLU A 219 14.97 3.68 11.89
CA GLU A 219 16.32 3.13 12.00
C GLU A 219 16.33 2.04 13.06
N ASP A 220 17.01 0.92 12.80
CA ASP A 220 17.14 -0.22 13.72
C ASP A 220 15.86 -0.66 14.42
N GLY A 221 14.73 -0.60 13.69
CA GLY A 221 13.42 -1.00 14.19
C GLY A 221 12.72 0.01 15.09
N LEU A 222 13.19 1.26 15.16
CA LEU A 222 12.61 2.37 15.92
C LEU A 222 12.27 3.54 15.01
N ILE A 223 11.15 4.23 15.27
CA ILE A 223 10.87 5.52 14.63
C ILE A 223 11.78 6.57 15.27
N VAL A 224 12.62 7.21 14.45
CA VAL A 224 13.59 8.23 14.89
C VAL A 224 13.15 9.64 14.52
N GLU A 225 12.32 9.78 13.46
CA GLU A 225 11.74 11.06 13.07
C GLU A 225 10.31 10.87 12.55
N ASP A 226 9.45 11.83 12.84
CA ASP A 226 8.06 11.89 12.36
C ASP A 226 7.70 13.36 12.13
N ARG A 227 7.68 13.79 10.88
CA ARG A 227 7.48 15.19 10.51
C ARG A 227 6.51 15.36 9.35
N TRP A 228 5.86 16.50 9.30
CA TRP A 228 5.03 16.89 8.17
C TRP A 228 5.90 17.37 7.00
N GLY A 229 5.54 16.98 5.79
CA GLY A 229 6.16 17.48 4.57
C GLY A 229 5.83 18.96 4.34
N LYS A 230 6.62 19.62 3.52
CA LYS A 230 6.41 21.05 3.14
C LYS A 230 5.31 21.23 2.09
N THR A 231 4.30 20.39 2.05
CA THR A 231 3.22 20.54 1.08
C THR A 231 2.21 21.57 1.58
N ASP A 232 2.44 22.82 1.25
CA ASP A 232 1.42 23.89 1.21
C ASP A 232 0.48 23.64 0.01
N ARG A 233 -0.17 22.47 -0.04
CA ARG A 233 -1.21 22.17 -1.04
C ARG A 233 -2.56 22.58 -0.45
N PRO A 234 -3.27 23.53 -1.10
CA PRO A 234 -4.65 23.79 -0.72
C PRO A 234 -5.44 22.48 -0.87
N ARG A 235 -6.19 22.10 0.17
CA ARG A 235 -7.13 20.97 0.10
C ARG A 235 -8.12 21.23 -1.03
N MET A 236 -8.00 20.49 -2.13
CA MET A 236 -9.00 20.52 -3.20
C MET A 236 -10.35 20.03 -2.68
N PRO A 237 -11.47 20.60 -3.14
CA PRO A 237 -12.79 20.15 -2.74
C PRO A 237 -13.02 18.70 -3.19
N ARG A 238 -13.66 17.92 -2.30
CA ARG A 238 -13.97 16.50 -2.50
C ARG A 238 -14.76 16.28 -3.78
N THR A 239 -14.20 15.54 -4.74
CA THR A 239 -14.97 14.95 -5.84
C THR A 239 -15.66 13.67 -5.34
N ALA A 240 -16.85 13.38 -5.86
CA ALA A 240 -17.71 12.30 -5.39
C ALA A 240 -17.04 10.91 -5.50
N PRO A 241 -17.32 9.97 -4.56
CA PRO A 241 -16.73 8.64 -4.59
C PRO A 241 -17.21 7.84 -5.80
N PHE A 242 -16.33 7.01 -6.34
CA PHE A 242 -16.60 6.08 -7.44
C PHE A 242 -17.72 5.10 -7.07
N GLY A 243 -18.78 5.09 -7.88
CA GLY A 243 -19.76 4.00 -8.00
C GLY A 243 -20.92 4.05 -7.00
N ALA A 244 -21.93 4.83 -7.31
CA ALA A 244 -23.33 4.44 -7.08
C ALA A 244 -23.78 3.49 -8.19
#